data_586aad63b87900977092868e450fe2dc
#
_entry.id   586aad63b87900977092868e450fe2dc
#
_cell.length_a   1.000
_cell.length_b   1.000
_cell.length_c   1.000
_cell.angle_alpha   90.00
_cell.angle_beta   90.00
_cell.angle_gamma   90.00
#
_symmetry.space_group_name_H-M   'P 1'
#
loop_
_entity.id
_entity.type
_entity.pdbx_description
1 polymer ?
#
loop_
_entity_poly.entity_id
_entity_poly.type
_entity_poly.pdbx_seq_one_letter_code
_entity_poly.pdbx_strand_id
1 'polypeptide(L)' 'MQNGCENLGLTDAEDDVRELEQHVADQRIRIKDLQAAGRNDDETKAREGLFLLSDALEIARRCLQAEREARGTR' A
#
# COMPACT_ATOMS: atom_id res chain seq x y z
N MET A 1 -18.04 11.08 10.02
CA MET A 1 -17.03 10.08 10.27
C MET A 1 -15.80 10.31 9.42
N GLN A 2 -14.66 10.18 10.00
CA GLN A 2 -13.41 10.37 9.30
C GLN A 2 -13.05 9.14 8.49
N ASN A 3 -12.52 9.34 7.32
CA ASN A 3 -12.07 8.22 6.52
C ASN A 3 -10.56 8.24 6.29
N GLY A 4 -9.84 9.04 7.02
CA GLY A 4 -8.40 9.07 6.92
C GLY A 4 -7.85 9.83 5.73
N CYS A 5 -8.69 10.16 4.77
CA CYS A 5 -8.26 10.91 3.59
C CYS A 5 -8.43 12.40 3.75
N GLU A 6 -9.19 12.80 4.74
CA GLU A 6 -9.67 14.19 4.83
C GLU A 6 -8.59 15.22 4.99
N ASN A 7 -7.55 14.87 5.73
CA ASN A 7 -6.52 15.84 6.07
C ASN A 7 -5.28 15.72 5.22
N LEU A 8 -5.34 14.86 4.20
CA LEU A 8 -4.21 14.68 3.32
C LEU A 8 -4.29 15.68 2.18
N GLY A 9 -3.17 16.33 1.87
CA GLY A 9 -3.05 17.07 0.64
C GLY A 9 -2.76 16.14 -0.50
N LEU A 10 -2.80 16.65 -1.72
CA LEU A 10 -2.50 15.84 -2.89
C LEU A 10 -1.09 15.27 -2.84
N THR A 11 -0.12 16.08 -2.46
CA THR A 11 1.27 15.64 -2.36
C THR A 11 1.42 14.53 -1.33
N ASP A 12 0.76 14.67 -0.17
CA ASP A 12 0.82 13.66 0.88
C ASP A 12 0.19 12.36 0.41
N ALA A 13 -0.92 12.45 -0.34
CA ALA A 13 -1.57 11.26 -0.86
C ALA A 13 -0.69 10.55 -1.89
N GLU A 14 0.00 11.33 -2.73
CA GLU A 14 0.92 10.75 -3.71
C GLU A 14 2.10 10.07 -3.04
N ASP A 15 2.65 10.72 -2.01
CA ASP A 15 3.78 10.15 -1.27
C ASP A 15 3.37 8.87 -0.56
N ASP A 16 2.17 8.84 0.00
CA ASP A 16 1.66 7.67 0.70
C ASP A 16 1.53 6.48 -0.25
N VAL A 17 0.98 6.72 -1.43
CA VAL A 17 0.86 5.66 -2.43
C VAL A 17 2.25 5.16 -2.83
N ARG A 18 3.17 6.07 -3.09
CA ARG A 18 4.53 5.68 -3.52
C ARG A 18 5.23 4.85 -2.46
N GLU A 19 5.09 5.27 -1.21
CA GLU A 19 5.70 4.56 -0.09
C GLU A 19 5.13 3.15 0.05
N LEU A 20 3.81 3.03 -0.05
CA LEU A 20 3.17 1.73 0.04
C LEU A 20 3.51 0.84 -1.15
N GLU A 21 3.65 1.41 -2.34
CA GLU A 21 4.09 0.64 -3.50
C GLU A 21 5.48 0.07 -3.27
N GLN A 22 6.35 0.84 -2.66
CA GLN A 22 7.70 0.38 -2.33
C GLN A 22 7.65 -0.75 -1.31
N HIS A 23 6.82 -0.61 -0.27
CA HIS A 23 6.67 -1.66 0.73
C HIS A 23 6.14 -2.94 0.12
N VAL A 24 5.18 -2.84 -0.79
CA VAL A 24 4.65 -4.03 -1.48
C VAL A 24 5.73 -4.71 -2.29
N ALA A 25 6.52 -3.93 -3.02
CA ALA A 25 7.61 -4.48 -3.83
C ALA A 25 8.64 -5.19 -2.95
N ASP A 26 9.02 -4.56 -1.85
CA ASP A 26 9.99 -5.14 -0.93
C ASP A 26 9.47 -6.43 -0.32
N GLN A 27 8.19 -6.46 0.02
CA GLN A 27 7.58 -7.64 0.62
C GLN A 27 7.55 -8.81 -0.37
N ARG A 28 7.30 -8.52 -1.64
CA ARG A 28 7.32 -9.57 -2.67
C ARG A 28 8.70 -10.19 -2.82
N ILE A 29 9.73 -9.36 -2.75
CA ILE A 29 11.10 -9.85 -2.80
C ILE A 29 11.37 -10.75 -1.60
N ARG A 30 10.95 -10.31 -0.41
CA ARG A 30 11.13 -11.08 0.80
C ARG A 30 10.45 -12.45 0.69
N ILE A 31 9.25 -12.50 0.13
CA ILE A 31 8.53 -13.75 -0.05
C ILE A 31 9.32 -14.69 -0.96
N LYS A 32 9.85 -14.18 -2.07
CA LYS A 32 10.66 -15.00 -2.97
C LYS A 32 11.88 -15.55 -2.28
N ASP A 33 12.54 -14.74 -1.47
CA ASP A 33 13.73 -15.18 -0.73
C ASP A 33 13.37 -16.28 0.26
N LEU A 34 12.24 -16.13 0.94
CA LEU A 34 11.80 -17.14 1.91
C LEU A 34 11.42 -18.44 1.21
N GLN A 35 10.81 -18.36 0.03
CA GLN A 35 10.50 -19.55 -0.76
C GLN A 35 11.78 -20.28 -1.16
N ALA A 36 12.76 -19.53 -1.63
CA ALA A 36 14.03 -20.10 -2.04
C ALA A 36 14.75 -20.77 -0.87
N ALA A 37 14.59 -20.23 0.34
CA ALA A 37 15.20 -20.76 1.53
C ALA A 37 14.40 -21.91 2.16
N GLY A 38 13.20 -22.19 1.65
CA GLY A 38 12.35 -23.25 2.19
C GLY A 38 11.73 -22.92 3.54
N ARG A 39 11.58 -21.65 3.86
CA ARG A 39 11.08 -21.21 5.17
C ARG A 39 9.58 -20.97 5.10
N ASN A 40 8.83 -22.06 5.12
CA ASN A 40 7.39 -22.03 4.84
C ASN A 40 6.60 -21.20 5.84
N ASP A 41 6.92 -21.31 7.14
CA ASP A 41 6.19 -20.56 8.16
C ASP A 41 6.41 -19.06 8.00
N ASP A 42 7.65 -18.68 7.74
CA ASP A 42 8.00 -17.28 7.54
C ASP A 42 7.38 -16.76 6.25
N GLU A 43 7.34 -17.60 5.23
CA GLU A 43 6.71 -17.23 3.96
C GLU A 43 5.22 -16.96 4.16
N THR A 44 4.53 -17.81 4.92
CA THR A 44 3.10 -17.62 5.21
C THR A 44 2.86 -16.28 5.88
N LYS A 45 3.65 -15.96 6.89
CA LYS A 45 3.54 -14.69 7.59
C LYS A 45 3.81 -13.51 6.66
N ALA A 46 4.81 -13.66 5.79
CA ALA A 46 5.15 -12.61 4.85
C ALA A 46 4.01 -12.37 3.85
N ARG A 47 3.32 -13.43 3.43
CA ARG A 47 2.18 -13.29 2.52
C ARG A 47 1.01 -12.60 3.21
N GLU A 48 0.80 -12.86 4.49
CA GLU A 48 -0.21 -12.15 5.27
C GLU A 48 0.11 -10.67 5.33
N GLY A 49 1.37 -10.35 5.56
CA GLY A 49 1.81 -8.96 5.55
C GLY A 49 1.61 -8.30 4.19
N LEU A 50 1.84 -9.05 3.12
CA LEU A 50 1.60 -8.54 1.77
C LEU A 50 0.12 -8.22 1.55
N PHE A 51 -0.78 -9.05 2.06
CA PHE A 51 -2.21 -8.78 1.99
C PHE A 51 -2.55 -7.46 2.65
N LEU A 52 -2.04 -7.25 3.85
CA LEU A 52 -2.31 -6.01 4.58
C LEU A 52 -1.76 -4.79 3.85
N LEU A 53 -0.55 -4.92 3.30
CA LEU A 53 0.06 -3.84 2.55
C LEU A 53 -0.73 -3.55 1.27
N SER A 54 -1.20 -4.59 0.60
CA SER A 54 -1.98 -4.44 -0.63
C SER A 54 -3.30 -3.75 -0.36
N ASP A 55 -3.96 -4.09 0.75
CA ASP A 55 -5.20 -3.43 1.15
C ASP A 55 -4.94 -1.96 1.46
N ALA A 56 -3.88 -1.68 2.19
CA ALA A 56 -3.53 -0.31 2.53
C ALA A 56 -3.22 0.50 1.26
N LEU A 57 -2.53 -0.12 0.31
CA LEU A 57 -2.21 0.52 -0.95
C LEU A 57 -3.47 0.84 -1.75
N GLU A 58 -4.42 -0.09 -1.77
CA GLU A 58 -5.66 0.14 -2.48
C GLU A 58 -6.43 1.30 -1.87
N ILE A 59 -6.49 1.36 -0.55
CA ILE A 59 -7.14 2.46 0.15
C ILE A 59 -6.44 3.78 -0.17
N ALA A 60 -5.11 3.77 -0.13
CA ALA A 60 -4.34 4.98 -0.42
C ALA A 60 -4.57 5.45 -1.85
N ARG A 61 -4.68 4.53 -2.80
CA ARG A 61 -4.97 4.88 -4.19
C ARG A 61 -6.35 5.50 -4.34
N ARG A 62 -7.33 5.00 -3.60
CA ARG A 62 -8.66 5.57 -3.61
C ARG A 62 -8.66 6.97 -3.02
N CYS A 63 -7.90 7.18 -1.96
CA CYS A 63 -7.77 8.52 -1.37
C CYS A 63 -7.12 9.48 -2.36
N LEU A 64 -6.09 9.02 -3.07
CA LEU A 64 -5.44 9.84 -4.06
C LEU A 64 -6.39 10.18 -5.21
N GLN A 65 -7.16 9.19 -5.66
CA GLN A 65 -8.14 9.39 -6.71
C GLN A 65 -9.17 10.44 -6.28
N ALA A 66 -9.67 10.32 -5.06
CA ALA A 66 -10.66 11.26 -4.55
C ALA A 66 -10.09 12.67 -4.47
N GLU A 67 -8.82 12.80 -4.04
CA GLU A 67 -8.16 14.11 -3.99
C GLU A 67 -8.04 14.72 -5.38
N ARG A 68 -7.63 13.91 -6.35
CA ARG A 68 -7.49 14.39 -7.72
C ARG A 68 -8.81 14.82 -8.30
N GLU A 69 -9.85 14.06 -8.04
CA GLU A 69 -11.19 14.39 -8.54
C GLU A 69 -11.71 15.67 -7.90
N ALA A 70 -11.49 15.81 -6.60
CA ALA A 70 -11.92 17.01 -5.89
C ALA A 70 -11.23 18.26 -6.46
N ARG A 71 -9.95 18.14 -6.80
CA ARG A 71 -9.19 19.27 -7.32
C ARG A 71 -9.48 19.54 -8.78
N GLY A 72 -9.80 18.49 -9.53
CA GLY A 72 -10.08 18.63 -10.95
C GLY A 72 -11.50 19.00 -11.28
N THR A 73 -12.41 18.87 -10.31
CA THR A 73 -13.81 19.16 -10.52
C THR A 73 -14.08 20.66 -10.36
N ARG A 74 -14.89 21.18 -11.20
CA ARG A 74 -15.19 22.61 -11.15
C ARG A 74 -16.63 22.85 -10.93
#